data_4729924a491f0fdef80079a8830ef07d
#
_entry.id   4729924a491f0fdef80079a8830ef07d
#
_cell.length_a   1.000
_cell.length_b   1.000
_cell.length_c   1.000
_cell.angle_alpha   90.00
_cell.angle_beta   90.00
_cell.angle_gamma   90.00
#
_symmetry.space_group_name_H-M   'P 1'
#
loop_
_entity.id
_entity.type
_entity.pdbx_description
1 polymer ?
#
loop_
_entity_poly.entity_id
_entity_poly.type
_entity_poly.pdbx_seq_one_letter_code
_entity_poly.pdbx_strand_id
1 'polypeptide(L)'
;MCKAAAASGLVKSKASSLAQKEADAFFISMYGYELGFPAMTALQLIYAVDGKPTLSAQGMVSLLRRHGFSVELPDPGTIKDSATVKVKRPGGEWRAYTYTMEMAQKAGLSGKDNWRKYPAEMLIWRAAATACRMEGGDATAGLYMIEEMNPDAEIDPVDGSLIVSGSATKVEWPTAALVTE
;
A
#
# COMPACT_ATOMS: atom_id res chain seq x y z
N MET A 1 -16.77 -5.58 15.42
CA MET A 1 -16.10 -5.29 14.13
C MET A 1 -14.70 -5.91 14.05
N CYS A 2 -13.77 -5.62 14.98
CA CYS A 2 -12.39 -6.12 14.91
C CYS A 2 -12.27 -7.66 14.94
N LYS A 3 -13.07 -8.37 15.76
CA LYS A 3 -13.12 -9.84 15.76
C LYS A 3 -13.51 -10.42 14.40
N ALA A 4 -14.54 -9.87 13.78
CA ALA A 4 -14.98 -10.30 12.46
C ALA A 4 -13.92 -10.00 11.37
N ALA A 5 -13.29 -8.83 11.42
CA ALA A 5 -12.22 -8.49 10.51
C ALA A 5 -10.99 -9.41 10.66
N ALA A 6 -10.61 -9.74 11.89
CA ALA A 6 -9.51 -10.66 12.17
C ALA A 6 -9.80 -12.08 11.66
N ALA A 7 -11.03 -12.56 11.86
CA ALA A 7 -11.45 -13.90 11.44
C ALA A 7 -11.62 -14.01 9.91
N SER A 8 -12.00 -12.90 9.24
CA SER A 8 -12.24 -12.88 7.78
C SER A 8 -10.97 -12.83 6.93
N GLY A 9 -9.79 -12.64 7.53
CA GLY A 9 -8.55 -12.45 6.80
C GLY A 9 -8.35 -11.05 6.18
N LEU A 10 -9.25 -10.10 6.47
CA LEU A 10 -9.13 -8.71 5.99
C LEU A 10 -7.99 -7.93 6.65
N VAL A 11 -7.54 -8.39 7.83
CA VAL A 11 -6.45 -7.74 8.54
C VAL A 11 -5.12 -8.17 7.94
N LYS A 12 -4.47 -7.25 7.29
CA LYS A 12 -3.14 -7.43 6.70
C LYS A 12 -2.07 -7.28 7.79
N SER A 13 -1.77 -8.37 8.46
CA SER A 13 -0.83 -8.46 9.58
C SER A 13 -0.04 -9.76 9.51
N LYS A 14 1.22 -9.73 9.92
CA LYS A 14 2.06 -10.93 10.09
C LYS A 14 1.73 -11.76 11.33
N ALA A 15 0.75 -11.34 12.12
CA ALA A 15 0.38 -12.02 13.34
C ALA A 15 -0.14 -13.44 13.07
N SER A 16 0.32 -14.40 13.86
CA SER A 16 -0.10 -15.80 13.79
C SER A 16 -1.33 -16.09 14.65
N SER A 17 -1.53 -15.33 15.74
CA SER A 17 -2.65 -15.53 16.66
C SER A 17 -3.84 -14.65 16.32
N LEU A 18 -5.05 -15.19 16.54
CA LEU A 18 -6.30 -14.44 16.34
C LEU A 18 -6.37 -13.21 17.24
N ALA A 19 -5.94 -13.33 18.49
CA ALA A 19 -5.94 -12.22 19.44
C ALA A 19 -5.06 -11.06 18.97
N GLN A 20 -3.88 -11.35 18.43
CA GLN A 20 -3.01 -10.33 17.87
C GLN A 20 -3.63 -9.69 16.63
N LYS A 21 -4.24 -10.49 15.74
CA LYS A 21 -4.96 -9.96 14.58
C LYS A 21 -6.13 -9.05 14.98
N GLU A 22 -6.82 -9.35 16.08
CA GLU A 22 -7.86 -8.48 16.62
C GLU A 22 -7.31 -7.15 17.11
N ALA A 23 -6.19 -7.19 17.82
CA ALA A 23 -5.47 -5.98 18.26
C ALA A 23 -4.99 -5.16 17.07
N ASP A 24 -4.41 -5.78 16.06
CA ASP A 24 -3.96 -5.12 14.83
C ASP A 24 -5.14 -4.51 14.07
N ALA A 25 -6.28 -5.20 13.98
CA ALA A 25 -7.50 -4.68 13.36
C ALA A 25 -8.00 -3.41 14.07
N PHE A 26 -7.99 -3.42 15.40
CA PHE A 26 -8.37 -2.26 16.19
C PHE A 26 -7.41 -1.09 15.95
N PHE A 27 -6.12 -1.36 16.03
CA PHE A 27 -5.07 -0.37 15.85
C PHE A 27 -5.11 0.26 14.44
N ILE A 28 -5.22 -0.57 13.39
CA ILE A 28 -5.36 -0.13 12.00
C ILE A 28 -6.61 0.75 11.83
N SER A 29 -7.74 0.35 12.44
CA SER A 29 -8.98 1.11 12.34
C SER A 29 -8.89 2.47 13.03
N MET A 30 -8.26 2.55 14.20
CA MET A 30 -8.06 3.79 14.94
C MET A 30 -7.10 4.73 14.18
N TYR A 31 -5.98 4.19 13.73
CA TYR A 31 -5.02 4.96 12.96
C TYR A 31 -5.61 5.46 11.64
N GLY A 32 -6.36 4.61 10.97
CA GLY A 32 -7.09 4.99 9.76
C GLY A 32 -8.10 6.11 10.00
N TYR A 33 -8.80 6.06 11.14
CA TYR A 33 -9.72 7.13 11.51
C TYR A 33 -9.01 8.49 11.69
N GLU A 34 -7.84 8.52 12.34
CA GLU A 34 -7.02 9.73 12.46
C GLU A 34 -6.56 10.26 11.11
N LEU A 35 -6.26 9.38 10.16
CA LEU A 35 -5.92 9.74 8.78
C LEU A 35 -7.16 10.08 7.92
N GLY A 36 -8.35 10.03 8.50
CA GLY A 36 -9.61 10.28 7.82
C GLY A 36 -10.07 9.15 6.89
N PHE A 37 -9.54 7.94 7.00
CA PHE A 37 -10.03 6.78 6.26
C PHE A 37 -11.23 6.12 6.98
N PRO A 38 -12.28 5.71 6.25
CA PRO A 38 -13.26 4.78 6.79
C PRO A 38 -12.59 3.47 7.22
N ALA A 39 -13.13 2.81 8.25
CA ALA A 39 -12.52 1.63 8.85
C ALA A 39 -12.22 0.51 7.84
N MET A 40 -13.11 0.26 6.88
CA MET A 40 -12.88 -0.76 5.83
C MET A 40 -11.76 -0.36 4.89
N THR A 41 -11.67 0.91 4.52
CA THR A 41 -10.58 1.46 3.71
C THR A 41 -9.25 1.38 4.46
N ALA A 42 -9.26 1.68 5.75
CA ALA A 42 -8.08 1.56 6.60
C ALA A 42 -7.53 0.12 6.62
N LEU A 43 -8.40 -0.88 6.78
CA LEU A 43 -8.02 -2.30 6.75
C LEU A 43 -7.44 -2.76 5.39
N GLN A 44 -7.78 -2.07 4.31
CA GLN A 44 -7.25 -2.36 2.98
C GLN A 44 -5.89 -1.69 2.71
N LEU A 45 -5.72 -0.45 3.18
CA LEU A 45 -4.57 0.39 2.85
C LEU A 45 -3.47 0.39 3.90
N ILE A 46 -3.81 0.13 5.17
CA ILE A 46 -2.87 0.16 6.29
C ILE A 46 -2.52 -1.27 6.71
N TYR A 47 -1.25 -1.49 6.99
CA TYR A 47 -0.68 -2.76 7.42
C TYR A 47 -0.02 -2.58 8.78
N ALA A 48 -0.11 -3.59 9.62
CA ALA A 48 0.69 -3.67 10.84
C ALA A 48 1.95 -4.52 10.57
N VAL A 49 3.11 -3.87 10.53
CA VAL A 49 4.41 -4.51 10.36
C VAL A 49 5.23 -4.25 11.60
N ASP A 50 5.55 -5.30 12.35
CA ASP A 50 6.33 -5.24 13.58
C ASP A 50 5.78 -4.19 14.58
N GLY A 51 4.45 -4.14 14.72
CA GLY A 51 3.74 -3.22 15.61
C GLY A 51 3.68 -1.75 15.13
N LYS A 52 4.15 -1.47 13.91
CA LYS A 52 4.10 -0.13 13.32
C LYS A 52 3.09 -0.09 12.18
N PRO A 53 2.26 0.97 12.08
CA PRO A 53 1.38 1.16 10.93
C PRO A 53 2.22 1.57 9.71
N THR A 54 1.95 0.92 8.60
CA THR A 54 2.58 1.23 7.31
C THR A 54 1.50 1.40 6.25
N LEU A 55 1.74 2.22 5.26
CA LEU A 55 0.84 2.41 4.13
C LEU A 55 1.40 1.82 2.85
N SER A 56 0.51 1.32 1.97
CA SER A 56 0.89 1.04 0.58
C SER A 56 1.16 2.34 -0.18
N ALA A 57 1.93 2.26 -1.27
CA ALA A 57 2.17 3.42 -2.15
C ALA A 57 0.85 4.03 -2.67
N GLN A 58 -0.13 3.19 -3.01
CA GLN A 58 -1.47 3.62 -3.39
C GLN A 58 -2.18 4.34 -2.25
N GLY A 59 -2.07 3.84 -1.03
CA GLY A 59 -2.63 4.48 0.17
C GLY A 59 -2.03 5.86 0.40
N MET A 60 -0.72 6.01 0.22
CA MET A 60 -0.05 7.32 0.32
C MET A 60 -0.53 8.30 -0.76
N VAL A 61 -0.62 7.87 -2.01
CA VAL A 61 -1.16 8.71 -3.09
C VAL A 61 -2.61 9.13 -2.80
N SER A 62 -3.43 8.20 -2.32
CA SER A 62 -4.82 8.49 -1.94
C SER A 62 -4.89 9.50 -0.81
N LEU A 63 -4.03 9.37 0.19
CA LEU A 63 -3.97 10.28 1.33
C LEU A 63 -3.54 11.69 0.90
N LEU A 64 -2.50 11.81 0.08
CA LEU A 64 -2.07 13.10 -0.45
C LEU A 64 -3.18 13.79 -1.25
N ARG A 65 -3.86 13.05 -2.14
CA ARG A 65 -4.98 13.59 -2.91
C ARG A 65 -6.12 14.10 -2.02
N ARG A 66 -6.40 13.41 -0.91
CA ARG A 66 -7.39 13.88 0.08
C ARG A 66 -6.97 15.18 0.78
N HIS A 67 -5.68 15.39 0.95
CA HIS A 67 -5.11 16.64 1.49
C HIS A 67 -4.93 17.72 0.41
N GLY A 68 -5.52 17.55 -0.78
CA GLY A 68 -5.52 18.55 -1.84
C GLY A 68 -4.26 18.58 -2.70
N PHE A 69 -3.36 17.59 -2.57
CA PHE A 69 -2.23 17.46 -3.46
C PHE A 69 -2.67 16.95 -4.83
N SER A 70 -2.03 17.43 -5.87
CA SER A 70 -2.13 16.85 -7.21
C SER A 70 -1.00 15.84 -7.40
N VAL A 71 -1.33 14.62 -7.84
CA VAL A 71 -0.34 13.57 -8.10
C VAL A 71 -0.59 13.03 -9.50
N GLU A 72 0.41 13.15 -10.37
CA GLU A 72 0.43 12.63 -11.74
C GLU A 72 1.31 11.36 -11.77
N LEU A 73 0.69 10.25 -12.11
CA LEU A 73 1.37 8.98 -12.36
C LEU A 73 1.55 8.81 -13.87
N PRO A 74 2.73 8.33 -14.32
CA PRO A 74 2.93 8.04 -15.74
C PRO A 74 2.14 6.80 -16.18
N ASP A 75 1.90 6.69 -17.48
CA ASP A 75 1.33 5.50 -18.08
C ASP A 75 2.35 4.35 -18.05
N PRO A 76 2.02 3.17 -17.48
CA PRO A 76 2.91 2.01 -17.46
C PRO A 76 3.43 1.62 -18.84
N GLY A 77 2.63 1.76 -19.89
CA GLY A 77 3.00 1.44 -21.27
C GLY A 77 4.13 2.31 -21.84
N THR A 78 4.43 3.44 -21.20
CA THR A 78 5.50 4.34 -21.62
C THR A 78 6.81 4.13 -20.86
N ILE A 79 6.80 3.31 -19.83
CA ILE A 79 7.94 3.09 -18.93
C ILE A 79 8.87 2.01 -19.49
N LYS A 80 10.16 2.35 -19.56
CA LYS A 80 11.23 1.40 -19.89
C LYS A 80 12.12 1.15 -18.66
N ASP A 81 13.04 2.05 -18.41
CA ASP A 81 14.05 1.91 -17.36
C ASP A 81 13.89 2.88 -16.20
N SER A 82 12.93 3.80 -16.30
CA SER A 82 12.69 4.82 -15.27
C SER A 82 11.24 5.27 -15.28
N ALA A 83 10.69 5.57 -14.10
CA ALA A 83 9.39 6.20 -13.93
C ALA A 83 9.54 7.53 -13.20
N THR A 84 8.81 8.55 -13.67
CA THR A 84 8.78 9.87 -13.05
C THR A 84 7.36 10.18 -12.60
N VAL A 85 7.20 10.41 -11.32
CA VAL A 85 5.95 10.87 -10.71
C VAL A 85 6.07 12.34 -10.38
N LYS A 86 5.02 13.10 -10.69
CA LYS A 86 4.96 14.51 -10.33
C LYS A 86 3.96 14.73 -9.21
N VAL A 87 4.35 15.55 -8.26
CA VAL A 87 3.50 15.94 -7.13
C VAL A 87 3.49 17.45 -7.01
N LYS A 88 2.32 17.98 -6.72
CA LYS A 88 2.13 19.39 -6.45
C LYS A 88 1.36 19.57 -5.14
N ARG A 89 1.96 20.29 -4.23
CA ARG A 89 1.33 20.72 -2.98
C ARG A 89 0.27 21.80 -3.24
N PRO A 90 -0.82 21.88 -2.44
CA PRO A 90 -1.77 23.00 -2.55
C PRO A 90 -1.05 24.35 -2.51
N GLY A 91 -1.26 25.18 -3.54
CA GLY A 91 -0.59 26.48 -3.66
C GLY A 91 0.90 26.47 -4.02
N GLY A 92 1.51 25.28 -4.17
CA GLY A 92 2.92 25.13 -4.52
C GLY A 92 3.17 24.87 -6.01
N GLU A 93 4.41 24.55 -6.35
CA GLU A 93 4.86 24.21 -7.69
C GLU A 93 4.93 22.68 -7.89
N TRP A 94 4.92 22.25 -9.15
CA TRP A 94 5.13 20.85 -9.51
C TRP A 94 6.58 20.42 -9.22
N ARG A 95 6.72 19.28 -8.54
CA ARG A 95 8.01 18.61 -8.34
C ARG A 95 7.97 17.23 -8.92
N ALA A 96 9.07 16.82 -9.55
CA ALA A 96 9.20 15.54 -10.23
C ALA A 96 10.18 14.63 -9.47
N TYR A 97 9.78 13.37 -9.29
CA TYR A 97 10.57 12.35 -8.62
C TYR A 97 10.72 11.16 -9.54
N THR A 98 11.95 10.82 -9.84
CA THR A 98 12.28 9.73 -10.75
C THR A 98 12.89 8.56 -9.98
N TYR A 99 12.44 7.37 -10.28
CA TYR A 99 13.05 6.13 -9.81
C TYR A 99 13.47 5.29 -11.02
N THR A 100 14.69 4.76 -10.99
CA THR A 100 15.29 4.05 -12.13
C THR A 100 15.53 2.58 -11.82
N MET A 101 15.65 1.75 -12.85
CA MET A 101 16.03 0.35 -12.71
C MET A 101 17.40 0.19 -12.06
N GLU A 102 18.33 1.10 -12.33
CA GLU A 102 19.65 1.12 -11.68
C GLU A 102 19.53 1.31 -10.16
N MET A 103 18.63 2.21 -9.72
CA MET A 103 18.33 2.39 -8.29
C MET A 103 17.74 1.12 -7.68
N ALA A 104 16.85 0.44 -8.41
CA ALA A 104 16.27 -0.83 -7.99
C ALA A 104 17.35 -1.93 -7.86
N GLN A 105 18.28 -1.99 -8.78
CA GLN A 105 19.42 -2.92 -8.74
C GLN A 105 20.31 -2.65 -7.52
N LYS A 106 20.68 -1.41 -7.29
CA LYS A 106 21.48 -1.01 -6.11
C LYS A 106 20.78 -1.33 -4.79
N ALA A 107 19.45 -1.26 -4.77
CA ALA A 107 18.62 -1.63 -3.62
C ALA A 107 18.35 -3.14 -3.49
N GLY A 108 18.89 -3.98 -4.40
CA GLY A 108 18.69 -5.43 -4.38
C GLY A 108 17.27 -5.89 -4.74
N LEU A 109 16.48 -5.04 -5.41
CA LEU A 109 15.06 -5.30 -5.69
C LEU A 109 14.83 -5.97 -7.03
N SER A 110 15.67 -5.71 -8.04
CA SER A 110 15.48 -6.13 -9.43
C SER A 110 15.42 -7.66 -9.62
N GLY A 111 15.99 -8.43 -8.69
CA GLY A 111 15.96 -9.90 -8.70
C GLY A 111 14.64 -10.51 -8.21
N LYS A 112 13.76 -9.72 -7.58
CA LYS A 112 12.49 -10.21 -7.04
C LYS A 112 11.48 -10.50 -8.15
N ASP A 113 10.59 -11.44 -7.89
CA ASP A 113 9.66 -11.97 -8.90
C ASP A 113 8.76 -10.87 -9.49
N ASN A 114 8.22 -9.99 -8.65
CA ASN A 114 7.37 -8.87 -9.10
C ASN A 114 8.14 -7.86 -9.96
N TRP A 115 9.40 -7.59 -9.64
CA TRP A 115 10.23 -6.70 -10.43
C TRP A 115 10.56 -7.26 -11.81
N ARG A 116 10.65 -8.57 -11.93
CA ARG A 116 10.85 -9.24 -13.23
C ARG A 116 9.57 -9.29 -14.05
N LYS A 117 8.41 -9.50 -13.42
CA LYS A 117 7.12 -9.62 -14.11
C LYS A 117 6.50 -8.28 -14.46
N TYR A 118 6.65 -7.28 -13.58
CA TYR A 118 5.96 -6.00 -13.66
C TYR A 118 6.91 -4.81 -13.38
N PRO A 119 8.01 -4.68 -14.16
CA PRO A 119 9.02 -3.68 -13.86
C PRO A 119 8.51 -2.24 -13.95
N ALA A 120 7.61 -1.96 -14.90
CA ALA A 120 7.05 -0.62 -15.09
C ALA A 120 6.24 -0.16 -13.87
N GLU A 121 5.32 -1.00 -13.41
CA GLU A 121 4.47 -0.74 -12.24
C GLU A 121 5.30 -0.58 -10.97
N MET A 122 6.30 -1.43 -10.79
CA MET A 122 7.21 -1.36 -9.64
C MET A 122 8.01 -0.06 -9.63
N LEU A 123 8.48 0.41 -10.80
CA LEU A 123 9.15 1.70 -10.93
C LEU A 123 8.21 2.86 -10.59
N ILE A 124 6.97 2.84 -11.08
CA ILE A 124 5.96 3.86 -10.81
C ILE A 124 5.67 3.95 -9.31
N TRP A 125 5.38 2.82 -8.66
CA TRP A 125 5.05 2.82 -7.24
C TRP A 125 6.22 3.23 -6.36
N ARG A 126 7.45 2.91 -6.72
CA ARG A 126 8.65 3.39 -6.02
C ARG A 126 8.86 4.89 -6.19
N ALA A 127 8.68 5.41 -7.40
CA ALA A 127 8.72 6.85 -7.64
C ALA A 127 7.62 7.60 -6.88
N ALA A 128 6.38 7.07 -6.91
CA ALA A 128 5.25 7.63 -6.19
C ALA A 128 5.49 7.69 -4.68
N ALA A 129 6.02 6.64 -4.14
CA ALA A 129 6.38 6.53 -2.76
C ALA A 129 7.40 7.58 -2.31
N THR A 130 8.48 7.70 -3.08
CA THR A 130 9.50 8.72 -2.83
C THR A 130 8.88 10.11 -2.89
N ALA A 131 8.07 10.39 -3.93
CA ALA A 131 7.37 11.66 -4.08
C ALA A 131 6.46 12.00 -2.90
N CYS A 132 5.64 11.03 -2.46
CA CYS A 132 4.72 11.20 -1.35
C CYS A 132 5.45 11.51 -0.03
N ARG A 133 6.57 10.86 0.23
CA ARG A 133 7.36 11.11 1.44
C ARG A 133 8.04 12.46 1.42
N MET A 134 8.63 12.84 0.29
CA MET A 134 9.36 14.09 0.19
C MET A 134 8.44 15.32 0.25
N GLU A 135 7.23 15.22 -0.32
CA GLU A 135 6.30 16.34 -0.41
C GLU A 135 5.21 16.34 0.64
N GLY A 136 4.82 15.18 1.13
CA GLY A 136 3.65 15.00 1.99
C GLY A 136 3.92 14.37 3.33
N GLY A 137 5.12 14.54 3.89
CA GLY A 137 5.47 13.98 5.19
C GLY A 137 4.54 14.42 6.33
N ASP A 138 4.04 15.64 6.26
CA ASP A 138 3.03 16.18 7.17
C ASP A 138 1.63 15.57 6.95
N ALA A 139 1.24 15.33 5.70
CA ALA A 139 -0.03 14.71 5.35
C ALA A 139 -0.04 13.20 5.66
N THR A 140 1.11 12.55 5.58
CA THR A 140 1.27 11.11 5.87
C THR A 140 1.54 10.82 7.34
N ALA A 141 1.60 11.85 8.20
CA ALA A 141 1.91 11.72 9.62
C ALA A 141 3.19 10.90 9.92
N GLY A 142 4.18 10.98 9.02
CA GLY A 142 5.44 10.24 9.16
C GLY A 142 5.31 8.73 8.96
N LEU A 143 4.22 8.24 8.38
CA LEU A 143 4.04 6.82 8.09
C LEU A 143 5.13 6.30 7.17
N TYR A 144 5.63 5.13 7.51
CA TYR A 144 6.57 4.40 6.68
C TYR A 144 5.83 3.66 5.56
N MET A 145 6.53 3.45 4.47
CA MET A 145 6.07 2.51 3.47
C MET A 145 6.38 1.09 3.88
N ILE A 146 5.52 0.20 3.39
CA ILE A 146 5.64 -1.21 3.69
C ILE A 146 6.96 -1.80 3.17
N GLU A 147 7.42 -1.31 2.00
CA GLU A 147 8.68 -1.74 1.39
C GLU A 147 9.93 -1.28 2.15
N GLU A 148 9.80 -0.26 2.97
CA GLU A 148 10.90 0.23 3.80
C GLU A 148 11.03 -0.56 5.09
N MET A 149 9.88 -0.96 5.64
CA MET A 149 9.83 -1.77 6.85
C MET A 149 10.06 -3.26 6.58
N ASN A 150 9.75 -3.70 5.38
CA ASN A 150 9.93 -5.08 4.96
C ASN A 150 10.46 -5.11 3.51
N PRO A 151 11.78 -5.07 3.31
CA PRO A 151 12.39 -5.12 1.98
C PRO A 151 12.01 -6.36 1.16
N ASP A 152 11.60 -7.44 1.84
CA ASP A 152 11.17 -8.69 1.22
C ASP A 152 9.66 -8.76 0.96
N ALA A 153 8.93 -7.67 1.24
CA ALA A 153 7.52 -7.60 0.95
C ALA A 153 7.26 -7.73 -0.55
N GLU A 154 6.42 -8.67 -0.92
CA GLU A 154 5.88 -8.76 -2.26
C GLU A 154 4.71 -7.80 -2.39
N ILE A 155 4.76 -6.96 -3.42
CA ILE A 155 3.75 -5.92 -3.66
C ILE A 155 2.95 -6.28 -4.89
N ASP A 156 1.63 -6.14 -4.80
CA ASP A 156 0.77 -6.29 -5.96
C ASP A 156 1.11 -5.18 -6.98
N PRO A 157 1.48 -5.56 -8.21
CA PRO A 157 1.87 -4.58 -9.23
C PRO A 157 0.72 -3.71 -9.71
N VAL A 158 -0.52 -4.18 -9.56
CA VAL A 158 -1.71 -3.47 -10.05
C VAL A 158 -2.10 -2.35 -9.11
N ASP A 159 -2.15 -2.63 -7.81
CA ASP A 159 -2.65 -1.68 -6.82
C ASP A 159 -1.60 -1.22 -5.80
N GLY A 160 -0.35 -1.73 -5.89
CA GLY A 160 0.73 -1.39 -4.96
C GLY A 160 0.48 -1.91 -3.54
N SER A 161 -0.41 -2.88 -3.36
CA SER A 161 -0.70 -3.48 -2.05
C SER A 161 0.30 -4.58 -1.70
N LEU A 162 0.42 -4.91 -0.40
CA LEU A 162 1.26 -6.02 0.04
C LEU A 162 0.60 -7.36 -0.30
N ILE A 163 1.33 -8.20 -1.01
CA ILE A 163 0.99 -9.61 -1.13
C ILE A 163 1.54 -10.30 0.12
N VAL A 164 0.66 -10.63 1.06
CA VAL A 164 1.03 -11.47 2.20
C VAL A 164 1.08 -12.91 1.69
N SER A 165 2.25 -13.42 1.39
CA SER A 165 2.45 -14.85 1.10
C SER A 165 2.27 -15.65 2.39
N GLY A 166 1.04 -16.08 2.62
CA GLY A 166 0.66 -16.88 3.78
C GLY A 166 -0.83 -17.18 3.72
N SER A 167 -1.18 -18.31 3.09
CA SER A 167 -2.52 -18.92 3.03
C SER A 167 -3.68 -17.95 2.73
N ALA A 168 -3.87 -17.66 1.46
CA ALA A 168 -5.21 -17.37 0.98
C ALA A 168 -6.04 -18.64 1.20
N THR A 169 -6.61 -18.79 2.37
CA THR A 169 -7.74 -19.68 2.57
C THR A 169 -8.84 -19.10 1.68
N LYS A 170 -9.04 -19.75 0.53
CA LYS A 170 -10.14 -19.44 -0.37
C LYS A 170 -11.42 -19.44 0.46
N VAL A 171 -11.93 -18.26 0.80
CA VAL A 171 -13.21 -18.14 1.44
C VAL A 171 -14.24 -18.49 0.38
N GLU A 172 -14.70 -19.73 0.38
CA GLU A 172 -15.88 -20.10 -0.39
C GLU A 172 -17.07 -19.42 0.27
N TRP A 173 -17.60 -18.42 -0.39
CA TRP A 173 -18.87 -17.82 0.00
C TRP A 173 -19.94 -18.88 -0.11
N PRO A 174 -20.75 -19.10 0.92
CA PRO A 174 -21.89 -20.01 0.80
C PRO A 174 -22.76 -19.48 -0.34
N THR A 175 -22.87 -20.28 -1.38
CA THR A 175 -23.84 -20.03 -2.45
C THR A 175 -25.21 -19.93 -1.80
N ALA A 176 -25.86 -18.77 -1.89
CA ALA A 176 -27.19 -18.58 -1.38
C ALA A 176 -28.08 -19.64 -2.05
N ALA A 177 -28.53 -20.60 -1.29
CA ALA A 177 -29.57 -21.52 -1.72
C ALA A 177 -30.80 -20.67 -2.05
N LEU A 178 -31.16 -20.62 -3.31
CA LEU A 178 -32.42 -20.04 -3.74
C LEU A 178 -33.54 -20.78 -3.00
N VAL A 179 -34.17 -20.09 -2.07
CA VAL A 179 -35.40 -20.55 -1.48
C VAL A 179 -36.44 -20.46 -2.59
N THR A 180 -36.75 -21.60 -3.19
CA THR A 180 -37.94 -21.77 -4.06
C THR A 180 -39.12 -22.09 -3.14
N GLU A 181 -40.03 -21.16 -2.99
CA GLU A 181 -41.42 -21.45 -2.73
C GLU A 181 -42.18 -21.60 -4.04
#